data_a83c43c6f2d8c04fc6196d14af91dcf3
#
_entry.id   a83c43c6f2d8c04fc6196d14af91dcf3
#
_cell.length_a   1.000
_cell.length_b   1.000
_cell.length_c   1.000
_cell.angle_alpha   90.00
_cell.angle_beta   90.00
_cell.angle_gamma   90.00
#
_symmetry.space_group_name_H-M   'P 1'
#
loop_
_entity.id
_entity.type
_entity.pdbx_description
1 polymer ?
#
loop_
_entity_poly.entity_id
_entity_poly.type
_entity_poly.pdbx_seq_one_letter_code
_entity_poly.pdbx_strand_id
1 'polypeptide(L)'
;MSKDYKETLNLPQGGISMKANLSNKEPELLQFWNDIDLYNNLRLSNKDKQLFILHDGPPYANGNIHLGHAVNKILKDVVNKSMTLEGFNTPFVPGWDCHGLPIELNVEKKFGKRSDTVQDKVKFLEACKNYASNQIENQKKDFVRLGVLADWDDSYKSLDSTFEADIVRSLGRIVTNGHLQKGEKPVHWCYDCKSALAEAEVDYKDKISKSIDVKFSVESESLKFLSDLFNMQLEQCSFVIWTTTPWTLPANVAVCVGPKIEYSLVKSKNQFLIVASELVESCSERWNLDLEVISTTTGDRFKNITLNHPYLERDSLLIHGNHVTTESGTGCVHTAPAHGIDDYLVCKKYNIDTHHAINADGLFLENQLDLSGLPVMKADPLVIEHLKSAGTLLNVSDFEHSYPHCWRHKSPLIFASTPQWFISMNQSGLLDGALEAIQSVKWEPRWGLERIRGMLEDRPDWCISRQRNWGVPITLLIHKKTGDLHPRQNILFNEFADLIEKDGIGAWEKIDISNFIDDAEDYVKVDDTLDVWFDSGSTHFCVLDKLYGKDLIADLYLCLLYTSDAADDMQCVDLGGRRI
;
A
#
# COMPACT_ATOMS: atom_id res chain seq x y z
N MET A 1 12.96 -71.45 -26.46
CA MET A 1 12.16 -70.41 -27.08
C MET A 1 11.21 -69.87 -26.00
N SER A 2 11.41 -68.62 -25.52
CA SER A 2 10.48 -68.02 -24.57
C SER A 2 9.21 -67.66 -25.36
N LYS A 3 8.05 -68.18 -24.98
CA LYS A 3 6.77 -67.78 -25.55
C LYS A 3 6.57 -66.30 -25.23
N ASP A 4 6.45 -65.47 -26.30
CA ASP A 4 6.03 -64.08 -26.17
C ASP A 4 4.53 -64.05 -25.92
N TYR A 5 4.15 -63.70 -24.69
CA TYR A 5 2.76 -63.62 -24.26
C TYR A 5 2.11 -62.25 -24.55
N LYS A 6 2.79 -61.35 -25.28
CA LYS A 6 2.27 -60.02 -25.61
C LYS A 6 0.93 -60.07 -26.37
N GLU A 7 0.78 -61.06 -27.27
CA GLU A 7 -0.47 -61.21 -28.03
C GLU A 7 -1.64 -61.82 -27.25
N THR A 8 -1.38 -62.31 -26.05
CA THR A 8 -2.42 -62.87 -25.19
C THR A 8 -2.99 -61.86 -24.18
N LEU A 9 -2.48 -60.62 -24.16
CA LEU A 9 -2.94 -59.55 -23.27
C LEU A 9 -4.21 -58.90 -23.85
N ASN A 10 -5.32 -59.01 -23.13
CA ASN A 10 -6.54 -58.27 -23.41
C ASN A 10 -6.38 -56.81 -22.97
N LEU A 11 -5.55 -56.05 -23.68
CA LEU A 11 -5.42 -54.63 -23.46
C LEU A 11 -6.58 -53.89 -24.13
N PRO A 12 -7.11 -52.80 -23.51
CA PRO A 12 -8.12 -52.00 -24.15
C PRO A 12 -7.65 -51.47 -25.49
N GLN A 13 -8.31 -51.84 -26.58
CA GLN A 13 -8.08 -51.32 -27.92
C GLN A 13 -8.92 -50.06 -28.13
N GLY A 14 -8.73 -49.04 -27.30
CA GLY A 14 -9.35 -47.74 -27.48
C GLY A 14 -8.62 -46.90 -28.55
N GLY A 15 -9.34 -46.13 -29.33
CA GLY A 15 -8.79 -45.19 -30.29
C GLY A 15 -7.98 -44.03 -29.66
N ILE A 16 -7.80 -44.03 -28.36
CA ILE A 16 -7.05 -43.01 -27.62
C ILE A 16 -5.60 -43.48 -27.46
N SER A 17 -4.67 -42.74 -27.98
CA SER A 17 -3.23 -43.01 -27.82
C SER A 17 -2.81 -42.94 -26.36
N MET A 18 -2.10 -43.97 -25.86
CA MET A 18 -1.49 -43.98 -24.53
C MET A 18 -0.45 -42.87 -24.34
N LYS A 19 0.17 -42.39 -25.43
CA LYS A 19 1.09 -41.26 -25.39
C LYS A 19 0.29 -40.00 -25.69
N ALA A 20 0.24 -39.09 -24.72
CA ALA A 20 -0.49 -37.84 -24.86
C ALA A 20 0.04 -36.96 -26.00
N ASN A 21 1.38 -36.88 -26.17
CA ASN A 21 2.05 -36.07 -27.21
C ASN A 21 1.51 -34.63 -27.27
N LEU A 22 1.30 -34.00 -26.10
CA LEU A 22 0.58 -32.74 -25.95
C LEU A 22 1.24 -31.59 -26.72
N SER A 23 2.58 -31.55 -26.75
CA SER A 23 3.33 -30.50 -27.47
C SER A 23 2.97 -30.39 -28.94
N ASN A 24 2.55 -31.48 -29.58
CA ASN A 24 2.11 -31.49 -30.98
C ASN A 24 0.58 -31.41 -31.12
N LYS A 25 -0.15 -32.12 -30.25
CA LYS A 25 -1.62 -32.17 -30.32
C LYS A 25 -2.30 -30.88 -29.90
N GLU A 26 -1.77 -30.17 -28.92
CA GLU A 26 -2.40 -28.92 -28.44
C GLU A 26 -2.45 -27.84 -29.55
N PRO A 27 -1.37 -27.54 -30.29
CA PRO A 27 -1.46 -26.63 -31.43
C PRO A 27 -2.48 -27.06 -32.48
N GLU A 28 -2.58 -28.39 -32.79
CA GLU A 28 -3.56 -28.91 -33.74
C GLU A 28 -5.01 -28.69 -33.25
N LEU A 29 -5.25 -28.89 -31.94
CA LEU A 29 -6.55 -28.66 -31.32
C LEU A 29 -6.91 -27.17 -31.32
N LEU A 30 -5.95 -26.30 -31.00
CA LEU A 30 -6.17 -24.86 -31.03
C LEU A 30 -6.51 -24.37 -32.43
N GLN A 31 -5.80 -24.88 -33.43
CA GLN A 31 -6.11 -24.56 -34.83
C GLN A 31 -7.52 -25.05 -35.22
N PHE A 32 -7.89 -26.27 -34.82
CA PHE A 32 -9.24 -26.79 -35.05
C PHE A 32 -10.32 -25.92 -34.38
N TRP A 33 -10.11 -25.49 -33.12
CA TRP A 33 -11.05 -24.60 -32.42
C TRP A 33 -11.20 -23.25 -33.13
N ASN A 34 -10.09 -22.72 -33.65
CA ASN A 34 -10.12 -21.49 -34.42
C ASN A 34 -10.86 -21.65 -35.75
N ASP A 35 -10.61 -22.76 -36.49
CA ASP A 35 -11.23 -23.03 -37.79
C ASP A 35 -12.76 -23.18 -37.70
N ILE A 36 -13.26 -23.71 -36.57
CA ILE A 36 -14.70 -23.85 -36.31
C ILE A 36 -15.28 -22.66 -35.56
N ASP A 37 -14.52 -21.61 -35.27
CA ASP A 37 -14.92 -20.46 -34.48
C ASP A 37 -15.64 -20.89 -33.15
N LEU A 38 -14.95 -21.76 -32.39
CA LEU A 38 -15.53 -22.46 -31.26
C LEU A 38 -16.14 -21.51 -30.22
N TYR A 39 -15.44 -20.44 -29.84
CA TYR A 39 -15.91 -19.52 -28.81
C TYR A 39 -17.24 -18.88 -29.21
N ASN A 40 -17.32 -18.27 -30.39
CA ASN A 40 -18.53 -17.60 -30.87
C ASN A 40 -19.68 -18.60 -31.07
N ASN A 41 -19.41 -19.78 -31.59
CA ASN A 41 -20.43 -20.83 -31.73
C ASN A 41 -20.99 -21.30 -30.38
N LEU A 42 -20.15 -21.40 -29.34
CA LEU A 42 -20.63 -21.68 -27.96
C LEU A 42 -21.49 -20.52 -27.42
N ARG A 43 -21.10 -19.27 -27.68
CA ARG A 43 -21.91 -18.10 -27.26
C ARG A 43 -23.26 -18.08 -27.95
N LEU A 44 -23.29 -18.32 -29.26
CA LEU A 44 -24.54 -18.37 -30.03
C LEU A 44 -25.47 -19.52 -29.59
N SER A 45 -24.92 -20.72 -29.36
CA SER A 45 -25.70 -21.87 -28.92
C SER A 45 -26.26 -21.74 -27.50
N ASN A 46 -25.64 -20.97 -26.65
CA ASN A 46 -26.00 -20.76 -25.24
C ASN A 46 -26.64 -19.39 -24.96
N LYS A 47 -26.90 -18.55 -25.98
CA LYS A 47 -27.39 -17.18 -25.80
C LYS A 47 -28.65 -17.04 -24.94
N ASP A 48 -29.58 -18.02 -25.04
CA ASP A 48 -30.85 -18.03 -24.33
C ASP A 48 -30.79 -18.83 -23.01
N LYS A 49 -29.60 -19.29 -22.60
CA LYS A 49 -29.39 -20.03 -21.36
C LYS A 49 -29.17 -19.04 -20.20
N GLN A 50 -29.28 -19.57 -18.98
CA GLN A 50 -28.97 -18.81 -17.77
C GLN A 50 -27.54 -18.29 -17.84
N LEU A 51 -27.38 -17.01 -17.58
CA LEU A 51 -26.07 -16.34 -17.56
C LEU A 51 -25.26 -16.77 -16.34
N PHE A 52 -23.99 -17.04 -16.53
CA PHE A 52 -23.00 -17.21 -15.48
C PHE A 52 -21.78 -16.35 -15.81
N ILE A 53 -21.49 -15.35 -14.99
CA ILE A 53 -20.40 -14.40 -15.21
C ILE A 53 -19.25 -14.67 -14.25
N LEU A 54 -18.12 -15.10 -14.82
CA LEU A 54 -16.84 -15.04 -14.16
C LEU A 54 -16.16 -13.72 -14.54
N HIS A 55 -16.03 -12.81 -13.58
CA HIS A 55 -15.33 -11.54 -13.80
C HIS A 55 -13.82 -11.72 -13.68
N ASP A 56 -13.09 -11.20 -14.66
CA ASP A 56 -11.63 -11.34 -14.71
C ASP A 56 -10.94 -10.34 -13.76
N GLY A 57 -10.17 -10.82 -12.79
CA GLY A 57 -9.14 -10.01 -12.15
C GLY A 57 -7.99 -9.88 -13.15
N PRO A 58 -7.73 -8.67 -13.67
CA PRO A 58 -6.85 -8.48 -14.82
C PRO A 58 -5.38 -8.70 -14.46
N PRO A 59 -4.58 -9.36 -15.32
CA PRO A 59 -3.14 -9.37 -15.19
C PRO A 59 -2.56 -7.99 -15.49
N TYR A 60 -1.37 -7.73 -14.96
CA TYR A 60 -0.65 -6.51 -15.21
C TYR A 60 0.09 -6.57 -16.57
N ALA A 61 -0.04 -5.50 -17.37
CA ALA A 61 0.50 -5.44 -18.74
C ALA A 61 2.01 -5.16 -18.76
N ASN A 62 2.81 -5.99 -18.07
CA ASN A 62 4.26 -5.81 -17.97
C ASN A 62 5.00 -7.15 -17.91
N GLY A 63 5.88 -7.39 -18.90
CA GLY A 63 6.67 -8.60 -18.98
C GLY A 63 5.92 -9.83 -19.52
N ASN A 64 6.61 -10.96 -19.55
CA ASN A 64 6.05 -12.24 -19.99
C ASN A 64 5.16 -12.84 -18.89
N ILE A 65 4.25 -13.73 -19.28
CA ILE A 65 3.50 -14.51 -18.29
C ILE A 65 4.42 -15.46 -17.53
N HIS A 66 4.08 -15.76 -16.28
CA HIS A 66 4.71 -16.76 -15.44
C HIS A 66 3.70 -17.81 -14.97
N LEU A 67 4.15 -18.80 -14.20
CA LEU A 67 3.27 -19.89 -13.73
C LEU A 67 2.03 -19.39 -12.98
N GLY A 68 2.14 -18.32 -12.19
CA GLY A 68 1.00 -17.74 -11.50
C GLY A 68 -0.08 -17.25 -12.46
N HIS A 69 0.29 -16.53 -13.51
CA HIS A 69 -0.63 -16.12 -14.57
C HIS A 69 -1.28 -17.34 -15.26
N ALA A 70 -0.47 -18.35 -15.59
CA ALA A 70 -0.97 -19.57 -16.22
C ALA A 70 -2.00 -20.30 -15.32
N VAL A 71 -1.69 -20.50 -14.03
CA VAL A 71 -2.60 -21.12 -13.07
C VAL A 71 -3.91 -20.34 -12.96
N ASN A 72 -3.84 -19.03 -12.80
CA ASN A 72 -5.02 -18.18 -12.70
C ASN A 72 -5.94 -18.28 -13.93
N LYS A 73 -5.37 -18.10 -15.13
CA LYS A 73 -6.16 -18.14 -16.37
C LYS A 73 -6.68 -19.54 -16.69
N ILE A 74 -5.92 -20.59 -16.40
CA ILE A 74 -6.38 -21.99 -16.59
C ILE A 74 -7.54 -22.31 -15.62
N LEU A 75 -7.47 -21.88 -14.34
CA LEU A 75 -8.56 -22.09 -13.39
C LEU A 75 -9.83 -21.39 -13.85
N LYS A 76 -9.75 -20.15 -14.31
CA LYS A 76 -10.88 -19.39 -14.89
C LYS A 76 -11.47 -20.11 -16.08
N ASP A 77 -10.62 -20.59 -16.99
CA ASP A 77 -11.03 -21.33 -18.18
C ASP A 77 -11.71 -22.66 -17.82
N VAL A 78 -11.18 -23.41 -16.86
CA VAL A 78 -11.81 -24.66 -16.37
C VAL A 78 -13.21 -24.40 -15.82
N VAL A 79 -13.38 -23.33 -15.00
CA VAL A 79 -14.69 -22.94 -14.48
C VAL A 79 -15.66 -22.61 -15.61
N ASN A 80 -15.27 -21.74 -16.53
CA ASN A 80 -16.11 -21.33 -17.65
C ASN A 80 -16.50 -22.51 -18.56
N LYS A 81 -15.55 -23.39 -18.88
CA LYS A 81 -15.81 -24.60 -19.65
C LYS A 81 -16.75 -25.56 -18.92
N SER A 82 -16.56 -25.75 -17.62
CA SER A 82 -17.42 -26.59 -16.78
C SER A 82 -18.85 -26.05 -16.78
N MET A 83 -19.03 -24.77 -16.50
CA MET A 83 -20.36 -24.14 -16.47
C MET A 83 -21.02 -24.13 -17.86
N THR A 84 -20.23 -23.98 -18.94
CA THR A 84 -20.73 -24.13 -20.32
C THR A 84 -21.27 -25.54 -20.57
N LEU A 85 -20.55 -26.58 -20.11
CA LEU A 85 -20.98 -27.99 -20.23
C LEU A 85 -22.22 -28.30 -19.38
N GLU A 86 -22.41 -27.61 -18.28
CA GLU A 86 -23.64 -27.69 -17.45
C GLU A 86 -24.80 -26.93 -18.05
N GLY A 87 -24.61 -26.23 -19.16
CA GLY A 87 -25.67 -25.57 -19.93
C GLY A 87 -25.88 -24.10 -19.60
N PHE A 88 -24.94 -23.45 -19.01
CA PHE A 88 -24.96 -21.98 -18.78
C PHE A 88 -24.40 -21.22 -20.00
N ASN A 89 -24.81 -19.97 -20.12
CA ASN A 89 -24.15 -18.99 -20.98
C ASN A 89 -23.02 -18.34 -20.18
N THR A 90 -21.77 -18.58 -20.55
CA THR A 90 -20.58 -18.16 -19.79
C THR A 90 -19.69 -17.23 -20.65
N PRO A 91 -20.10 -15.98 -20.94
CA PRO A 91 -19.21 -15.05 -21.61
C PRO A 91 -18.00 -14.75 -20.71
N PHE A 92 -16.80 -14.73 -21.32
CA PHE A 92 -15.59 -14.39 -20.60
C PHE A 92 -14.87 -13.28 -21.34
N VAL A 93 -14.87 -12.08 -20.74
CA VAL A 93 -14.17 -10.90 -21.24
C VAL A 93 -12.88 -10.76 -20.43
N PRO A 94 -11.70 -11.07 -21.02
CA PRO A 94 -10.44 -10.93 -20.35
C PRO A 94 -10.02 -9.47 -20.30
N GLY A 95 -9.17 -9.13 -19.32
CA GLY A 95 -8.71 -7.75 -19.17
C GLY A 95 -7.24 -7.62 -18.83
N TRP A 96 -6.75 -6.37 -18.83
CA TRP A 96 -5.41 -5.99 -18.41
C TRP A 96 -5.39 -4.68 -17.63
N ASP A 97 -4.64 -4.68 -16.53
CA ASP A 97 -4.20 -3.46 -15.85
C ASP A 97 -2.96 -2.91 -16.53
N CYS A 98 -3.01 -1.61 -16.86
CA CYS A 98 -2.06 -1.03 -17.81
C CYS A 98 -1.32 0.22 -17.28
N HIS A 99 -1.60 0.69 -16.06
CA HIS A 99 -0.99 1.89 -15.48
C HIS A 99 0.02 1.55 -14.38
N GLY A 100 0.73 2.55 -13.91
CA GLY A 100 1.59 2.47 -12.73
C GLY A 100 3.09 2.37 -12.99
N LEU A 101 3.82 2.32 -11.89
CA LEU A 101 5.27 2.44 -11.83
C LEU A 101 6.07 1.43 -12.66
N PRO A 102 5.73 0.13 -12.72
CA PRO A 102 6.59 -0.82 -13.44
C PRO A 102 6.72 -0.53 -14.93
N ILE A 103 5.64 -0.08 -15.55
CA ILE A 103 5.63 0.33 -16.97
C ILE A 103 6.43 1.64 -17.13
N GLU A 104 6.17 2.62 -16.26
CA GLU A 104 6.88 3.90 -16.24
C GLU A 104 8.40 3.69 -16.17
N LEU A 105 8.89 2.89 -15.23
CA LEU A 105 10.32 2.60 -15.06
C LEU A 105 10.94 1.90 -16.30
N ASN A 106 10.21 1.00 -16.95
CA ASN A 106 10.72 0.33 -18.14
C ASN A 106 10.83 1.29 -19.33
N VAL A 107 9.91 2.25 -19.41
CA VAL A 107 9.97 3.32 -20.41
C VAL A 107 11.11 4.30 -20.10
N GLU A 108 11.26 4.73 -18.85
CA GLU A 108 12.38 5.59 -18.43
C GLU A 108 13.76 4.98 -18.72
N LYS A 109 13.92 3.68 -18.51
CA LYS A 109 15.18 2.98 -18.84
C LYS A 109 15.54 3.06 -20.33
N LYS A 110 14.54 3.12 -21.22
CA LYS A 110 14.73 3.16 -22.67
C LYS A 110 14.85 4.57 -23.23
N PHE A 111 14.06 5.50 -22.69
CA PHE A 111 13.89 6.85 -23.25
C PHE A 111 14.52 7.94 -22.38
N GLY A 112 15.02 7.59 -21.17
CA GLY A 112 15.48 8.55 -20.19
C GLY A 112 14.34 9.15 -19.36
N LYS A 113 14.70 9.89 -18.30
CA LYS A 113 13.72 10.63 -17.49
C LYS A 113 13.08 11.73 -18.34
N ARG A 114 11.77 11.92 -18.17
CA ARG A 114 11.03 12.98 -18.87
C ARG A 114 11.51 14.36 -18.44
N SER A 115 11.32 15.35 -19.29
CA SER A 115 11.36 16.77 -18.93
C SER A 115 9.96 17.24 -18.45
N ASP A 116 9.91 18.38 -17.76
CA ASP A 116 8.66 18.91 -17.20
C ASP A 116 7.78 19.66 -18.20
N THR A 117 8.14 19.68 -19.49
CA THR A 117 7.28 20.32 -20.51
C THR A 117 6.05 19.47 -20.81
N VAL A 118 4.89 20.12 -21.04
CA VAL A 118 3.63 19.43 -21.39
C VAL A 118 3.81 18.51 -22.60
N GLN A 119 4.57 18.94 -23.61
CA GLN A 119 4.80 18.14 -24.82
C GLN A 119 5.59 16.86 -24.53
N ASP A 120 6.59 16.91 -23.65
CA ASP A 120 7.40 15.76 -23.30
C ASP A 120 6.63 14.82 -22.37
N LYS A 121 5.77 15.37 -21.48
CA LYS A 121 4.83 14.57 -20.70
C LYS A 121 3.92 13.73 -21.61
N VAL A 122 3.28 14.36 -22.60
CA VAL A 122 2.39 13.65 -23.53
C VAL A 122 3.12 12.58 -24.34
N LYS A 123 4.32 12.86 -24.86
CA LYS A 123 5.15 11.85 -25.56
C LYS A 123 5.51 10.69 -24.64
N PHE A 124 5.78 10.98 -23.38
CA PHE A 124 6.08 9.94 -22.40
C PHE A 124 4.87 9.05 -22.15
N LEU A 125 3.67 9.63 -21.99
CA LEU A 125 2.41 8.87 -21.86
C LEU A 125 2.16 7.98 -23.07
N GLU A 126 2.38 8.49 -24.29
CA GLU A 126 2.28 7.70 -25.52
C GLU A 126 3.29 6.53 -25.55
N ALA A 127 4.51 6.75 -25.07
CA ALA A 127 5.52 5.70 -24.98
C ALA A 127 5.13 4.61 -23.97
N CYS A 128 4.54 4.97 -22.82
CA CYS A 128 4.00 4.04 -21.83
C CYS A 128 2.82 3.23 -22.42
N LYS A 129 1.89 3.90 -23.08
CA LYS A 129 0.75 3.26 -23.76
C LYS A 129 1.21 2.23 -24.80
N ASN A 130 2.18 2.60 -25.65
CA ASN A 130 2.75 1.71 -26.64
C ASN A 130 3.48 0.52 -26.01
N TYR A 131 4.22 0.75 -24.92
CA TYR A 131 4.88 -0.32 -24.20
C TYR A 131 3.86 -1.32 -23.63
N ALA A 132 2.85 -0.85 -22.89
CA ALA A 132 1.80 -1.69 -22.32
C ALA A 132 1.04 -2.48 -23.40
N SER A 133 0.65 -1.83 -24.50
CA SER A 133 -0.03 -2.48 -25.64
C SER A 133 0.79 -3.62 -26.22
N ASN A 134 2.11 -3.46 -26.35
CA ASN A 134 2.98 -4.54 -26.83
C ASN A 134 3.06 -5.72 -25.84
N GLN A 135 3.03 -5.44 -24.51
CA GLN A 135 3.01 -6.50 -23.50
C GLN A 135 1.68 -7.27 -23.52
N ILE A 136 0.57 -6.57 -23.68
CA ILE A 136 -0.76 -7.18 -23.83
C ILE A 136 -0.77 -8.18 -25.00
N GLU A 137 -0.30 -7.77 -26.17
CA GLU A 137 -0.27 -8.64 -27.36
C GLU A 137 0.61 -9.89 -27.14
N ASN A 138 1.71 -9.76 -26.42
CA ASN A 138 2.56 -10.90 -26.09
C ASN A 138 1.87 -11.84 -25.08
N GLN A 139 1.32 -11.31 -24.01
CA GLN A 139 0.60 -12.11 -23.01
C GLN A 139 -0.66 -12.75 -23.59
N LYS A 140 -1.42 -12.06 -24.47
CA LYS A 140 -2.58 -12.61 -25.20
C LYS A 140 -2.19 -13.87 -25.97
N LYS A 141 -1.07 -13.84 -26.72
CA LYS A 141 -0.59 -15.01 -27.46
C LYS A 141 -0.31 -16.20 -26.54
N ASP A 142 0.30 -15.95 -25.40
CA ASP A 142 0.61 -16.99 -24.43
C ASP A 142 -0.66 -17.58 -23.80
N PHE A 143 -1.65 -16.76 -23.43
CA PHE A 143 -2.93 -17.22 -22.91
C PHE A 143 -3.75 -18.01 -23.93
N VAL A 144 -3.76 -17.56 -25.19
CA VAL A 144 -4.37 -18.32 -26.29
C VAL A 144 -3.66 -19.67 -26.45
N ARG A 145 -2.31 -19.70 -26.37
CA ARG A 145 -1.53 -20.94 -26.43
C ARG A 145 -1.86 -21.91 -25.28
N LEU A 146 -2.23 -21.41 -24.10
CA LEU A 146 -2.72 -22.23 -22.99
C LEU A 146 -4.13 -22.82 -23.22
N GLY A 147 -4.80 -22.44 -24.28
CA GLY A 147 -6.14 -22.95 -24.64
C GLY A 147 -7.29 -22.27 -23.92
N VAL A 148 -7.06 -21.08 -23.38
CA VAL A 148 -8.10 -20.29 -22.70
C VAL A 148 -9.12 -19.78 -23.72
N LEU A 149 -10.38 -20.11 -23.53
CA LEU A 149 -11.51 -19.65 -24.35
C LEU A 149 -12.10 -18.37 -23.78
N ALA A 150 -11.93 -17.27 -24.50
CA ALA A 150 -12.35 -15.94 -24.08
C ALA A 150 -12.64 -15.05 -25.28
N ASP A 151 -13.30 -13.92 -25.04
CA ASP A 151 -13.45 -12.85 -26.02
C ASP A 151 -12.14 -12.05 -26.13
N TRP A 152 -11.20 -12.59 -26.89
CA TRP A 152 -9.89 -11.97 -27.06
C TRP A 152 -9.90 -10.71 -27.91
N ASP A 153 -10.92 -10.50 -28.71
CA ASP A 153 -11.03 -9.36 -29.62
C ASP A 153 -11.71 -8.17 -28.96
N ASP A 154 -12.60 -8.41 -28.01
CA ASP A 154 -13.27 -7.38 -27.20
C ASP A 154 -12.81 -7.42 -25.73
N SER A 155 -11.51 -7.60 -25.53
CA SER A 155 -10.89 -7.55 -24.19
C SER A 155 -10.82 -6.12 -23.67
N TYR A 156 -11.06 -5.92 -22.36
CA TYR A 156 -10.90 -4.60 -21.77
C TYR A 156 -9.44 -4.30 -21.37
N LYS A 157 -9.07 -3.03 -21.43
CA LYS A 157 -7.73 -2.57 -21.07
C LYS A 157 -7.87 -1.26 -20.30
N SER A 158 -7.28 -1.15 -19.13
CA SER A 158 -7.42 0.07 -18.33
C SER A 158 -6.79 1.31 -19.00
N LEU A 159 -5.96 1.12 -20.04
CA LEU A 159 -5.40 2.18 -20.89
C LEU A 159 -6.30 2.63 -22.06
N ASP A 160 -7.46 2.01 -22.24
CA ASP A 160 -8.41 2.47 -23.26
C ASP A 160 -9.09 3.76 -22.76
N SER A 161 -9.18 4.78 -23.61
CA SER A 161 -9.63 6.11 -23.18
C SER A 161 -11.05 6.12 -22.60
N THR A 162 -11.92 5.21 -23.05
CA THR A 162 -13.24 4.98 -22.45
C THR A 162 -13.15 4.43 -21.04
N PHE A 163 -12.21 3.52 -20.79
CA PHE A 163 -11.98 2.95 -19.47
C PHE A 163 -11.35 3.99 -18.52
N GLU A 164 -10.33 4.74 -19.00
CA GLU A 164 -9.73 5.86 -18.26
C GLU A 164 -10.78 6.89 -17.82
N ALA A 165 -11.70 7.25 -18.72
CA ALA A 165 -12.81 8.15 -18.42
C ALA A 165 -13.76 7.60 -17.36
N ASP A 166 -14.05 6.31 -17.38
CA ASP A 166 -14.90 5.67 -16.38
C ASP A 166 -14.24 5.56 -15.01
N ILE A 167 -12.93 5.37 -14.95
CA ILE A 167 -12.18 5.50 -13.70
C ILE A 167 -12.39 6.89 -13.10
N VAL A 168 -12.30 7.96 -13.91
CA VAL A 168 -12.57 9.34 -13.45
C VAL A 168 -14.01 9.51 -12.98
N ARG A 169 -15.00 8.94 -13.71
CA ARG A 169 -16.41 8.96 -13.29
C ARG A 169 -16.62 8.18 -11.98
N SER A 170 -15.92 7.05 -11.79
CA SER A 170 -15.92 6.27 -10.56
C SER A 170 -15.38 7.07 -9.37
N LEU A 171 -14.25 7.76 -9.55
CA LEU A 171 -13.70 8.69 -8.56
C LEU A 171 -14.73 9.78 -8.22
N GLY A 172 -15.39 10.34 -9.22
CA GLY A 172 -16.44 11.35 -9.02
C GLY A 172 -17.58 10.87 -8.13
N ARG A 173 -18.01 9.61 -8.25
CA ARG A 173 -19.01 8.99 -7.37
C ARG A 173 -18.52 8.87 -5.94
N ILE A 174 -17.28 8.43 -5.73
CA ILE A 174 -16.65 8.30 -4.41
C ILE A 174 -16.58 9.67 -3.72
N VAL A 175 -16.18 10.71 -4.45
CA VAL A 175 -16.13 12.09 -3.94
C VAL A 175 -17.51 12.60 -3.59
N THR A 176 -18.50 12.39 -4.47
CA THR A 176 -19.89 12.83 -4.24
C THR A 176 -20.51 12.14 -3.01
N ASN A 177 -20.15 10.90 -2.74
CA ASN A 177 -20.59 10.14 -1.57
C ASN A 177 -19.83 10.51 -0.27
N GLY A 178 -18.88 11.47 -0.34
CA GLY A 178 -18.19 11.99 0.83
C GLY A 178 -17.11 11.09 1.41
N HIS A 179 -16.56 10.16 0.62
CA HIS A 179 -15.51 9.25 1.09
C HIS A 179 -14.10 9.79 0.91
N LEU A 180 -13.91 10.83 0.06
CA LEU A 180 -12.59 11.41 -0.19
C LEU A 180 -12.18 12.37 0.92
N GLN A 181 -10.95 12.21 1.40
CA GLN A 181 -10.31 13.11 2.36
C GLN A 181 -8.94 13.53 1.86
N LYS A 182 -8.61 14.83 2.03
CA LYS A 182 -7.23 15.30 1.96
C LYS A 182 -6.61 15.27 3.35
N GLY A 183 -5.38 14.79 3.47
CA GLY A 183 -4.71 14.72 4.77
C GLY A 183 -3.20 14.61 4.63
N GLU A 184 -2.51 14.97 5.70
CA GLU A 184 -1.08 14.79 5.87
C GLU A 184 -0.84 13.68 6.91
N LYS A 185 -1.17 12.44 6.54
CA LYS A 185 -0.92 11.27 7.38
C LYS A 185 0.42 10.64 7.00
N PRO A 186 1.16 10.04 7.95
CA PRO A 186 2.32 9.22 7.61
C PRO A 186 1.93 8.09 6.68
N VAL A 187 2.62 8.00 5.54
CA VAL A 187 2.45 6.94 4.56
C VAL A 187 3.79 6.26 4.30
N HIS A 188 3.77 5.03 3.81
CA HIS A 188 4.98 4.43 3.26
C HIS A 188 5.47 5.28 2.10
N TRP A 189 6.68 5.79 2.21
CA TRP A 189 7.29 6.67 1.23
C TRP A 189 8.59 6.09 0.69
N CYS A 190 8.69 5.99 -0.61
CA CYS A 190 9.91 5.63 -1.29
C CYS A 190 10.59 6.89 -1.85
N TYR A 191 11.72 7.28 -1.28
CA TYR A 191 12.48 8.45 -1.72
C TYR A 191 13.15 8.27 -3.10
N ASP A 192 13.40 7.02 -3.54
CA ASP A 192 13.89 6.73 -4.90
C ASP A 192 12.77 6.91 -5.93
N CYS A 193 11.57 6.47 -5.58
CA CYS A 193 10.38 6.69 -6.38
C CYS A 193 9.86 8.12 -6.27
N LYS A 194 10.10 8.82 -5.17
CA LYS A 194 9.49 10.10 -4.78
C LYS A 194 7.96 10.02 -4.74
N SER A 195 7.42 8.94 -4.16
CA SER A 195 5.98 8.67 -4.15
C SER A 195 5.58 7.85 -2.95
N ALA A 196 4.31 8.03 -2.56
CA ALA A 196 3.63 7.14 -1.63
C ALA A 196 3.45 5.74 -2.23
N LEU A 197 3.39 4.74 -1.35
CA LEU A 197 3.15 3.33 -1.66
C LEU A 197 1.93 2.82 -0.90
N ALA A 198 1.15 1.95 -1.53
CA ALA A 198 0.13 1.16 -0.84
C ALA A 198 0.80 0.03 -0.03
N GLU A 199 0.06 -0.55 0.92
CA GLU A 199 0.53 -1.70 1.71
C GLU A 199 0.96 -2.87 0.81
N ALA A 200 0.22 -3.13 -0.27
CA ALA A 200 0.53 -4.18 -1.25
C ALA A 200 1.81 -3.92 -2.07
N GLU A 201 2.39 -2.73 -1.98
CA GLU A 201 3.63 -2.34 -2.67
C GLU A 201 4.86 -2.37 -1.75
N VAL A 202 4.71 -2.91 -0.52
CA VAL A 202 5.76 -2.96 0.51
C VAL A 202 6.24 -4.39 0.71
N ASP A 203 7.54 -4.61 0.49
CA ASP A 203 8.23 -5.86 0.84
C ASP A 203 8.83 -5.75 2.24
N TYR A 204 8.76 -6.79 3.04
CA TYR A 204 9.45 -6.85 4.33
C TYR A 204 10.69 -7.72 4.24
N LYS A 205 11.84 -7.19 4.68
CA LYS A 205 13.13 -7.89 4.70
C LYS A 205 13.82 -7.67 6.03
N ASP A 206 14.56 -8.68 6.45
CA ASP A 206 15.39 -8.55 7.64
C ASP A 206 16.51 -7.52 7.39
N LYS A 207 16.64 -6.58 8.31
CA LYS A 207 17.61 -5.49 8.29
C LYS A 207 18.22 -5.33 9.67
N ILE A 208 19.53 -5.13 9.71
CA ILE A 208 20.23 -4.73 10.92
C ILE A 208 20.23 -3.21 10.99
N SER A 209 19.61 -2.65 12.02
CA SER A 209 19.57 -1.24 12.33
C SER A 209 20.29 -0.94 13.64
N LYS A 210 20.73 0.29 13.85
CA LYS A 210 21.18 0.72 15.17
C LYS A 210 19.97 0.95 16.07
N SER A 211 19.92 0.27 17.19
CA SER A 211 18.99 0.61 18.27
C SER A 211 19.70 1.45 19.32
N ILE A 212 18.98 2.43 19.87
CA ILE A 212 19.51 3.34 20.86
C ILE A 212 18.55 3.51 22.05
N ASP A 213 19.13 3.64 23.24
CA ASP A 213 18.44 4.03 24.46
C ASP A 213 18.83 5.47 24.82
N VAL A 214 17.84 6.37 24.93
CA VAL A 214 18.07 7.82 25.05
C VAL A 214 17.32 8.41 26.21
N LYS A 215 18.00 9.23 27.01
CA LYS A 215 17.42 9.98 28.12
C LYS A 215 16.75 11.26 27.63
N PHE A 216 15.51 11.46 28.02
CA PHE A 216 14.78 12.71 27.93
C PHE A 216 14.70 13.31 29.33
N SER A 217 15.48 14.35 29.62
CA SER A 217 15.51 14.96 30.94
C SER A 217 14.22 15.71 31.24
N VAL A 218 13.74 15.58 32.45
CA VAL A 218 12.54 16.26 32.92
C VAL A 218 12.87 17.74 33.16
N GLU A 219 12.00 18.61 32.67
CA GLU A 219 12.11 20.07 32.84
C GLU A 219 11.90 20.46 34.31
N SER A 220 12.53 21.56 34.76
CA SER A 220 12.62 21.95 36.17
C SER A 220 11.30 22.12 36.88
N GLU A 221 10.26 22.63 36.21
CA GLU A 221 8.92 22.75 36.80
C GLU A 221 8.25 21.39 37.01
N SER A 222 8.42 20.48 36.03
CA SER A 222 7.91 19.12 36.04
C SER A 222 8.61 18.22 37.07
N LEU A 223 9.88 18.51 37.42
CA LEU A 223 10.61 17.81 38.48
C LEU A 223 9.96 17.95 39.85
N LYS A 224 9.33 19.10 40.15
CA LYS A 224 8.62 19.31 41.43
C LYS A 224 7.41 18.37 41.52
N PHE A 225 6.65 18.26 40.42
CA PHE A 225 5.53 17.33 40.37
C PHE A 225 5.97 15.87 40.57
N LEU A 226 7.09 15.45 39.95
CA LEU A 226 7.63 14.09 40.12
C LEU A 226 8.15 13.88 41.56
N SER A 227 8.76 14.91 42.17
CA SER A 227 9.22 14.85 43.56
C SER A 227 8.06 14.62 44.54
N ASP A 228 6.93 15.31 44.30
CA ASP A 228 5.70 15.12 45.10
C ASP A 228 5.09 13.74 44.79
N LEU A 229 5.04 13.31 43.54
CA LEU A 229 4.46 12.04 43.13
C LEU A 229 5.19 10.84 43.76
N PHE A 230 6.52 10.88 43.82
CA PHE A 230 7.35 9.82 44.38
C PHE A 230 7.72 10.04 45.87
N ASN A 231 7.22 11.14 46.45
CA ASN A 231 7.50 11.54 47.83
C ASN A 231 9.01 11.57 48.14
N MET A 232 9.80 12.13 47.23
CA MET A 232 11.25 12.24 47.37
C MET A 232 11.76 13.46 46.58
N GLN A 233 12.78 14.12 47.11
CA GLN A 233 13.39 15.24 46.42
C GLN A 233 14.22 14.75 45.22
N LEU A 234 13.84 15.17 44.01
CA LEU A 234 14.53 14.87 42.77
C LEU A 234 15.23 16.15 42.26
N GLU A 235 16.55 16.11 42.11
CA GLU A 235 17.31 17.19 41.49
C GLU A 235 17.40 17.01 39.95
N GLN A 236 17.35 15.77 39.48
CA GLN A 236 17.31 15.38 38.08
C GLN A 236 16.58 14.06 37.91
N CYS A 237 15.84 13.93 36.83
CA CYS A 237 15.18 12.69 36.43
C CYS A 237 15.04 12.66 34.92
N SER A 238 15.06 11.48 34.30
CA SER A 238 14.85 11.32 32.87
C SER A 238 13.93 10.14 32.57
N PHE A 239 13.05 10.31 31.60
CA PHE A 239 12.39 9.19 30.94
C PHE A 239 13.35 8.62 29.88
N VAL A 240 13.43 7.30 29.76
CA VAL A 240 14.30 6.65 28.80
C VAL A 240 13.47 6.05 27.69
N ILE A 241 13.75 6.43 26.45
CA ILE A 241 13.12 5.83 25.26
C ILE A 241 14.07 4.83 24.60
N TRP A 242 13.51 3.94 23.82
CA TRP A 242 14.23 3.04 22.93
C TRP A 242 13.70 3.20 21.50
N THR A 243 14.61 3.26 20.52
CA THR A 243 14.23 3.34 19.11
C THR A 243 15.25 2.64 18.21
N THR A 244 14.78 2.07 17.10
CA THR A 244 15.60 1.49 16.01
C THR A 244 15.77 2.44 14.83
N THR A 245 15.23 3.66 14.93
CA THR A 245 15.28 4.69 13.88
C THR A 245 15.82 6.01 14.46
N PRO A 246 17.12 6.08 14.81
CA PRO A 246 17.72 7.30 15.39
C PRO A 246 17.46 8.56 14.57
N TRP A 247 17.40 8.43 13.25
CA TRP A 247 17.18 9.53 12.31
C TRP A 247 15.81 10.24 12.47
N THR A 248 14.83 9.64 13.21
CA THR A 248 13.53 10.29 13.48
C THR A 248 13.56 11.23 14.69
N LEU A 249 14.61 11.16 15.53
CA LEU A 249 14.73 12.03 16.72
C LEU A 249 14.64 13.53 16.40
N PRO A 250 15.21 14.07 15.30
CA PRO A 250 15.02 15.47 14.96
C PRO A 250 13.54 15.89 14.82
N ALA A 251 12.65 14.96 14.50
CA ALA A 251 11.21 15.20 14.38
C ALA A 251 10.43 14.91 15.67
N ASN A 252 11.09 14.55 16.78
CA ASN A 252 10.44 14.29 18.07
C ASN A 252 9.64 15.50 18.55
N VAL A 253 8.43 15.27 19.05
CA VAL A 253 7.57 16.29 19.69
C VAL A 253 7.04 15.83 21.04
N ALA A 254 7.10 14.52 21.32
CA ALA A 254 6.58 13.96 22.56
C ALA A 254 7.30 12.65 22.92
N VAL A 255 7.13 12.23 24.17
CA VAL A 255 7.39 10.89 24.66
C VAL A 255 6.05 10.30 25.14
N CYS A 256 5.70 9.13 24.64
CA CYS A 256 4.45 8.47 24.95
C CYS A 256 4.64 7.39 26.02
N VAL A 257 3.76 7.35 27.03
CA VAL A 257 3.71 6.33 28.09
C VAL A 257 2.35 5.63 28.09
N GLY A 258 2.32 4.36 28.48
CA GLY A 258 1.08 3.58 28.60
C GLY A 258 0.34 3.93 29.88
N PRO A 259 -0.91 4.41 29.85
CA PRO A 259 -1.61 4.84 31.06
C PRO A 259 -1.83 3.72 32.08
N LYS A 260 -1.94 2.47 31.63
CA LYS A 260 -2.16 1.28 32.47
C LYS A 260 -0.87 0.52 32.82
N ILE A 261 0.27 0.93 32.26
CA ILE A 261 1.57 0.31 32.53
C ILE A 261 2.09 0.85 33.85
N GLU A 262 2.70 -0.03 34.65
CA GLU A 262 3.43 0.36 35.85
C GLU A 262 4.85 0.80 35.47
N TYR A 263 5.28 1.95 36.00
CA TYR A 263 6.60 2.52 35.80
C TYR A 263 7.38 2.58 37.10
N SER A 264 8.66 2.25 37.02
CA SER A 264 9.60 2.33 38.12
C SER A 264 10.48 3.58 38.01
N LEU A 265 10.57 4.31 39.10
CA LEU A 265 11.66 5.24 39.35
C LEU A 265 12.86 4.42 39.81
N VAL A 266 13.86 4.31 38.95
CA VAL A 266 15.09 3.57 39.26
C VAL A 266 16.26 4.53 39.47
N LYS A 267 17.16 4.15 40.36
CA LYS A 267 18.40 4.88 40.66
C LYS A 267 19.59 4.11 40.15
N SER A 268 20.47 4.80 39.43
CA SER A 268 21.79 4.30 39.09
C SER A 268 22.82 5.37 39.36
N LYS A 269 23.74 5.11 40.29
CA LYS A 269 24.72 6.10 40.76
C LYS A 269 24.02 7.38 41.25
N ASN A 270 24.20 8.49 40.52
CA ASN A 270 23.61 9.80 40.82
C ASN A 270 22.48 10.19 39.86
N GLN A 271 21.94 9.24 39.09
CA GLN A 271 20.87 9.50 38.12
C GLN A 271 19.60 8.77 38.52
N PHE A 272 18.45 9.44 38.31
CA PHE A 272 17.13 8.84 38.42
C PHE A 272 16.54 8.68 37.01
N LEU A 273 16.10 7.47 36.68
CA LEU A 273 15.52 7.12 35.41
C LEU A 273 14.12 6.54 35.59
N ILE A 274 13.24 6.73 34.62
CA ILE A 274 11.89 6.16 34.60
C ILE A 274 11.77 5.23 33.40
N VAL A 275 11.39 3.99 33.68
CA VAL A 275 11.13 2.92 32.70
C VAL A 275 9.96 2.06 33.18
N ALA A 276 9.34 1.28 32.31
CA ALA A 276 8.31 0.32 32.72
C ALA A 276 8.88 -0.70 33.69
N SER A 277 8.11 -1.02 34.76
CA SER A 277 8.57 -1.90 35.84
C SER A 277 8.97 -3.29 35.35
N GLU A 278 8.23 -3.84 34.39
CA GLU A 278 8.51 -5.15 33.76
C GLU A 278 9.83 -5.18 32.98
N LEU A 279 10.33 -4.03 32.56
CA LEU A 279 11.53 -3.91 31.70
C LEU A 279 12.79 -3.47 32.46
N VAL A 280 12.73 -3.29 33.79
CA VAL A 280 13.87 -2.82 34.59
C VAL A 280 15.07 -3.78 34.46
N GLU A 281 14.85 -5.09 34.56
CA GLU A 281 15.92 -6.09 34.49
C GLU A 281 16.58 -6.09 33.10
N SER A 282 15.79 -6.11 32.04
CA SER A 282 16.31 -6.08 30.66
C SER A 282 17.04 -4.77 30.33
N CYS A 283 16.58 -3.64 30.89
CA CYS A 283 17.26 -2.35 30.79
C CYS A 283 18.58 -2.34 31.56
N SER A 284 18.61 -2.91 32.78
CA SER A 284 19.83 -3.05 33.59
C SER A 284 20.90 -3.83 32.85
N GLU A 285 20.54 -4.98 32.28
CA GLU A 285 21.45 -5.80 31.49
C GLU A 285 21.93 -5.07 30.23
N ARG A 286 21.00 -4.50 29.45
CA ARG A 286 21.30 -3.82 28.17
C ARG A 286 22.20 -2.60 28.34
N TRP A 287 22.02 -1.85 29.44
CA TRP A 287 22.83 -0.66 29.73
C TRP A 287 24.10 -0.98 30.52
N ASN A 288 24.22 -2.21 31.02
CA ASN A 288 25.28 -2.61 31.94
C ASN A 288 25.37 -1.67 33.16
N LEU A 289 24.21 -1.37 33.73
CA LEU A 289 24.03 -0.51 34.88
C LEU A 289 23.28 -1.26 35.98
N ASP A 290 23.70 -1.07 37.23
CA ASP A 290 22.94 -1.51 38.39
C ASP A 290 21.79 -0.53 38.62
N LEU A 291 20.56 -1.03 38.54
CA LEU A 291 19.31 -0.23 38.68
C LEU A 291 18.57 -0.62 39.96
N GLU A 292 18.58 0.26 40.93
CA GLU A 292 17.80 0.11 42.17
C GLU A 292 16.41 0.71 41.99
N VAL A 293 15.36 -0.10 42.15
CA VAL A 293 13.97 0.39 42.12
C VAL A 293 13.68 1.14 43.42
N ILE A 294 13.40 2.43 43.32
CA ILE A 294 13.12 3.31 44.46
C ILE A 294 11.62 3.39 44.74
N SER A 295 10.81 3.54 43.69
CA SER A 295 9.34 3.67 43.81
C SER A 295 8.69 3.29 42.49
N THR A 296 7.40 2.95 42.56
CA THR A 296 6.60 2.62 41.36
C THR A 296 5.34 3.48 41.30
N THR A 297 4.82 3.66 40.08
CA THR A 297 3.55 4.35 39.84
C THR A 297 2.96 3.90 38.52
N THR A 298 1.66 4.10 38.29
CA THR A 298 1.02 3.85 36.98
C THR A 298 1.15 5.05 36.07
N GLY A 299 1.24 4.77 34.74
CA GLY A 299 1.47 5.80 33.75
C GLY A 299 0.41 6.90 33.71
N ASP A 300 -0.85 6.61 34.06
CA ASP A 300 -1.95 7.59 34.11
C ASP A 300 -1.74 8.71 35.16
N ARG A 301 -0.81 8.51 36.11
CA ARG A 301 -0.44 9.51 37.10
C ARG A 301 0.56 10.54 36.57
N PHE A 302 1.24 10.28 35.49
CA PHE A 302 2.13 11.25 34.84
C PHE A 302 1.31 12.28 34.06
N LYS A 303 1.15 13.49 34.61
CA LYS A 303 0.31 14.53 34.00
C LYS A 303 1.09 15.83 33.87
N ASN A 304 0.93 16.48 32.69
CA ASN A 304 1.51 17.79 32.42
C ASN A 304 3.02 17.84 32.68
N ILE A 305 3.73 16.82 32.20
CA ILE A 305 5.20 16.74 32.31
C ILE A 305 5.79 17.20 30.97
N THR A 306 6.71 18.13 31.07
CA THR A 306 7.54 18.58 29.96
C THR A 306 8.93 17.99 30.10
N LEU A 307 9.47 17.49 28.99
CA LEU A 307 10.81 16.94 28.88
C LEU A 307 11.62 17.83 27.95
N ASN A 308 12.94 17.84 28.13
CA ASN A 308 13.83 18.48 27.18
C ASN A 308 14.19 17.48 26.06
N HIS A 309 14.18 17.94 24.82
CA HIS A 309 14.70 17.17 23.70
C HIS A 309 16.19 16.82 23.96
N PRO A 310 16.65 15.60 23.63
CA PRO A 310 17.95 15.11 24.11
C PRO A 310 19.17 15.87 23.60
N TYR A 311 19.06 16.66 22.53
CA TYR A 311 20.18 17.45 21.98
C TYR A 311 19.75 18.73 21.23
N LEU A 312 18.43 19.00 21.10
CA LEU A 312 17.94 20.24 20.51
C LEU A 312 17.33 21.14 21.61
N GLU A 313 17.40 22.45 21.43
CA GLU A 313 16.74 23.43 22.32
C GLU A 313 15.23 23.45 22.03
N ARG A 314 14.54 22.38 22.41
CA ARG A 314 13.10 22.20 22.20
C ARG A 314 12.50 21.30 23.27
N ASP A 315 11.26 21.59 23.64
CA ASP A 315 10.50 20.75 24.54
C ASP A 315 9.94 19.50 23.84
N SER A 316 9.77 18.44 24.65
CA SER A 316 9.11 17.21 24.29
C SER A 316 8.05 16.90 25.34
N LEU A 317 6.79 16.79 24.95
CA LEU A 317 5.70 16.59 25.90
C LEU A 317 5.58 15.13 26.33
N LEU A 318 5.31 14.87 27.60
CA LEU A 318 4.95 13.52 28.03
C LEU A 318 3.43 13.32 27.84
N ILE A 319 3.05 12.35 27.03
CA ILE A 319 1.65 12.07 26.68
C ILE A 319 1.29 10.60 26.93
N HIS A 320 -0.01 10.28 26.91
CA HIS A 320 -0.49 8.91 27.10
C HIS A 320 -0.96 8.29 25.79
N GLY A 321 -0.54 7.05 25.52
CA GLY A 321 -0.98 6.26 24.36
C GLY A 321 -1.22 4.80 24.71
N ASN A 322 -2.29 4.22 24.15
CA ASN A 322 -2.62 2.82 24.37
C ASN A 322 -1.78 1.84 23.52
N HIS A 323 -1.02 2.36 22.53
CA HIS A 323 -0.12 1.58 21.69
C HIS A 323 1.22 1.25 22.37
N VAL A 324 1.50 1.87 23.52
CA VAL A 324 2.71 1.55 24.30
C VAL A 324 2.58 0.16 24.92
N THR A 325 3.59 -0.69 24.69
CA THR A 325 3.67 -2.05 25.23
C THR A 325 4.93 -2.26 26.06
N THR A 326 5.01 -3.39 26.76
CA THR A 326 6.17 -3.83 27.54
C THR A 326 6.87 -5.05 26.94
N GLU A 327 6.60 -5.37 25.66
CA GLU A 327 7.22 -6.51 24.97
C GLU A 327 8.72 -6.28 24.69
N SER A 328 9.11 -5.02 24.49
CA SER A 328 10.50 -4.62 24.21
C SER A 328 10.75 -3.16 24.58
N GLY A 329 12.01 -2.75 24.56
CA GLY A 329 12.40 -1.35 24.76
C GLY A 329 12.45 -0.94 26.24
N THR A 330 11.75 0.13 26.60
CA THR A 330 11.77 0.76 27.93
C THR A 330 10.37 1.05 28.47
N GLY A 331 9.31 0.83 27.67
CA GLY A 331 7.94 1.24 27.99
C GLY A 331 7.67 2.74 27.81
N CYS A 332 8.65 3.50 27.31
CA CYS A 332 8.49 4.88 26.89
C CYS A 332 8.80 4.99 25.40
N VAL A 333 7.89 5.53 24.62
CA VAL A 333 8.00 5.59 23.16
C VAL A 333 8.30 7.00 22.70
N HIS A 334 9.41 7.17 21.95
CA HIS A 334 9.69 8.37 21.21
C HIS A 334 8.60 8.62 20.16
N THR A 335 8.03 9.81 20.14
CA THR A 335 6.86 10.13 19.31
C THR A 335 7.20 11.21 18.29
N ALA A 336 7.12 10.85 17.00
CA ALA A 336 7.36 11.72 15.85
C ALA A 336 6.21 11.56 14.83
N PRO A 337 5.18 12.42 14.88
CA PRO A 337 3.95 12.27 14.10
C PRO A 337 4.15 12.31 12.58
N ALA A 338 5.29 12.79 12.09
CA ALA A 338 5.64 12.72 10.67
C ALA A 338 6.11 11.32 10.22
N HIS A 339 6.48 10.44 11.16
CA HIS A 339 7.20 9.20 10.89
C HIS A 339 6.57 7.94 11.50
N GLY A 340 5.39 8.04 12.10
CA GLY A 340 4.65 6.91 12.66
C GLY A 340 3.15 7.16 12.68
N ILE A 341 2.35 6.14 12.29
CA ILE A 341 0.88 6.25 12.26
C ILE A 341 0.34 6.39 13.68
N ASP A 342 0.80 5.56 14.62
CA ASP A 342 0.38 5.64 16.03
C ASP A 342 0.79 6.96 16.65
N ASP A 343 1.99 7.46 16.33
CA ASP A 343 2.49 8.76 16.78
C ASP A 343 1.59 9.90 16.24
N TYR A 344 1.21 9.83 14.97
CA TYR A 344 0.30 10.80 14.38
C TYR A 344 -1.07 10.81 15.05
N LEU A 345 -1.66 9.61 15.27
CA LEU A 345 -2.98 9.49 15.89
C LEU A 345 -3.00 9.98 17.33
N VAL A 346 -1.96 9.67 18.12
CA VAL A 346 -1.88 10.15 19.49
C VAL A 346 -1.61 11.65 19.54
N CYS A 347 -0.71 12.18 18.72
CA CYS A 347 -0.45 13.63 18.64
C CYS A 347 -1.71 14.42 18.25
N LYS A 348 -2.48 13.92 17.28
CA LYS A 348 -3.76 14.52 16.87
C LYS A 348 -4.76 14.60 18.04
N LYS A 349 -4.82 13.56 18.89
CA LYS A 349 -5.67 13.55 20.08
C LYS A 349 -5.28 14.64 21.09
N TYR A 350 -4.00 14.97 21.16
CA TYR A 350 -3.46 16.00 22.06
C TYR A 350 -3.33 17.38 21.40
N ASN A 351 -3.76 17.55 20.13
CA ASN A 351 -3.58 18.75 19.31
C ASN A 351 -2.11 19.21 19.23
N ILE A 352 -1.19 18.25 19.08
CA ILE A 352 0.23 18.50 18.88
C ILE A 352 0.50 18.52 17.38
N ASP A 353 1.10 19.60 16.90
CA ASP A 353 1.42 19.79 15.50
C ASP A 353 2.51 18.81 15.02
N THR A 354 2.42 18.43 13.75
CA THR A 354 3.42 17.58 13.11
C THR A 354 4.67 18.40 12.79
N HIS A 355 5.82 17.98 13.30
CA HIS A 355 7.09 18.57 12.95
C HIS A 355 7.75 17.80 11.80
N HIS A 356 7.95 18.48 10.67
CA HIS A 356 8.59 17.91 9.49
C HIS A 356 10.10 18.16 9.55
N ALA A 357 10.90 17.10 9.57
CA ALA A 357 12.35 17.18 9.57
C ALA A 357 12.98 16.89 8.19
N ILE A 358 12.23 16.24 7.29
CA ILE A 358 12.69 15.78 5.98
C ILE A 358 11.76 16.24 4.86
N ASN A 359 12.30 16.29 3.64
CA ASN A 359 11.56 16.55 2.41
C ASN A 359 11.18 15.24 1.68
N ALA A 360 10.48 15.38 0.55
CA ALA A 360 10.07 14.25 -0.30
C ALA A 360 11.23 13.46 -0.92
N ASP A 361 12.42 14.04 -1.02
CA ASP A 361 13.64 13.36 -1.49
C ASP A 361 14.32 12.53 -0.39
N GLY A 362 13.75 12.50 0.83
CA GLY A 362 14.34 11.85 1.99
C GLY A 362 15.58 12.56 2.51
N LEU A 363 15.68 13.87 2.27
CA LEU A 363 16.77 14.73 2.74
C LEU A 363 16.28 15.57 3.92
N PHE A 364 17.11 15.75 4.93
CA PHE A 364 16.82 16.66 6.02
C PHE A 364 16.66 18.10 5.52
N LEU A 365 15.66 18.79 6.06
CA LEU A 365 15.38 20.20 5.75
C LEU A 365 16.49 21.12 6.27
N GLU A 366 16.54 22.34 5.75
CA GLU A 366 17.34 23.41 6.35
C GLU A 366 16.88 23.62 7.81
N ASN A 367 17.80 24.00 8.69
CA ASN A 367 17.60 24.15 10.15
C ASN A 367 17.65 22.85 10.99
N GLN A 368 18.15 21.76 10.44
CA GLN A 368 18.37 20.49 11.18
C GLN A 368 19.84 20.32 11.59
N LEU A 369 20.49 21.36 12.09
CA LEU A 369 21.93 21.37 12.42
C LEU A 369 22.77 20.91 11.19
N ASP A 370 23.80 20.10 11.46
CA ASP A 370 24.67 19.48 10.44
C ASP A 370 24.00 18.32 9.66
N LEU A 371 22.76 17.99 9.98
CA LEU A 371 21.96 17.04 9.21
C LEU A 371 21.37 17.65 7.94
N SER A 372 21.30 18.98 7.82
CA SER A 372 20.68 19.70 6.68
C SER A 372 21.22 19.22 5.33
N GLY A 373 20.30 18.76 4.45
CA GLY A 373 20.62 18.19 3.14
C GLY A 373 21.18 16.76 3.15
N LEU A 374 21.36 16.15 4.32
CA LEU A 374 21.82 14.76 4.43
C LEU A 374 20.67 13.79 4.14
N PRO A 375 20.91 12.69 3.38
CA PRO A 375 19.94 11.61 3.24
C PRO A 375 19.66 10.92 4.58
N VAL A 376 18.40 10.64 4.89
CA VAL A 376 17.95 10.01 6.14
C VAL A 376 18.68 8.70 6.46
N MET A 377 18.98 7.88 5.45
CA MET A 377 19.69 6.60 5.63
C MET A 377 21.16 6.76 6.05
N LYS A 378 21.68 7.99 6.07
CA LYS A 378 23.05 8.31 6.50
C LYS A 378 23.12 9.10 7.80
N ALA A 379 21.98 9.41 8.42
CA ALA A 379 21.90 10.31 9.56
C ALA A 379 22.24 9.64 10.91
N ASP A 380 21.98 8.33 11.06
CA ASP A 380 22.14 7.63 12.34
C ASP A 380 23.48 7.89 13.03
N PRO A 381 24.65 7.82 12.35
CA PRO A 381 25.94 8.07 13.02
C PRO A 381 26.05 9.48 13.62
N LEU A 382 25.55 10.51 12.91
CA LEU A 382 25.60 11.90 13.38
C LEU A 382 24.63 12.13 14.54
N VAL A 383 23.42 11.59 14.45
CA VAL A 383 22.45 11.67 15.56
C VAL A 383 23.01 11.00 16.82
N ILE A 384 23.64 9.83 16.67
CA ILE A 384 24.29 9.12 17.78
C ILE A 384 25.43 9.96 18.38
N GLU A 385 26.19 10.68 17.55
CA GLU A 385 27.27 11.56 18.01
C GLU A 385 26.74 12.77 18.80
N HIS A 386 25.65 13.40 18.33
CA HIS A 386 24.96 14.45 19.08
C HIS A 386 24.50 13.98 20.46
N LEU A 387 23.86 12.80 20.53
CA LEU A 387 23.40 12.21 21.78
C LEU A 387 24.56 11.90 22.73
N LYS A 388 25.69 11.40 22.21
CA LYS A 388 26.91 11.19 23.00
C LYS A 388 27.45 12.49 23.55
N SER A 389 27.56 13.52 22.70
CA SER A 389 28.09 14.84 23.08
C SER A 389 27.20 15.53 24.12
N ALA A 390 25.88 15.36 24.02
CA ALA A 390 24.91 15.85 25.01
C ALA A 390 24.86 15.01 26.31
N GLY A 391 25.51 13.84 26.34
CA GLY A 391 25.47 12.93 27.49
C GLY A 391 24.11 12.27 27.74
N THR A 392 23.24 12.22 26.73
CA THR A 392 21.88 11.68 26.80
C THR A 392 21.77 10.24 26.31
N LEU A 393 22.77 9.73 25.61
CA LEU A 393 22.82 8.36 25.13
C LEU A 393 23.20 7.38 26.25
N LEU A 394 22.40 6.34 26.48
CA LEU A 394 22.70 5.27 27.44
C LEU A 394 23.33 4.05 26.76
N ASN A 395 22.79 3.64 25.62
CA ASN A 395 23.25 2.45 24.90
C ASN A 395 23.07 2.58 23.40
N VAL A 396 23.93 1.86 22.66
CA VAL A 396 23.82 1.63 21.20
C VAL A 396 24.12 0.18 20.95
N SER A 397 23.22 -0.51 20.23
CA SER A 397 23.44 -1.89 19.82
C SER A 397 22.90 -2.14 18.39
N ASP A 398 23.32 -3.23 17.80
CA ASP A 398 22.75 -3.71 16.56
C ASP A 398 21.46 -4.48 16.85
N PHE A 399 20.42 -4.22 16.06
CA PHE A 399 19.13 -4.86 16.21
C PHE A 399 18.63 -5.34 14.85
N GLU A 400 18.41 -6.65 14.75
CA GLU A 400 17.87 -7.28 13.56
C GLU A 400 16.35 -7.32 13.63
N HIS A 401 15.70 -6.78 12.62
CA HIS A 401 14.24 -6.73 12.55
C HIS A 401 13.74 -6.71 11.11
N SER A 402 12.49 -7.10 10.92
CA SER A 402 11.79 -6.98 9.65
C SER A 402 11.56 -5.50 9.33
N TYR A 403 12.01 -5.03 8.17
CA TYR A 403 11.96 -3.63 7.77
C TYR A 403 11.28 -3.47 6.41
N PRO A 404 10.39 -2.46 6.23
CA PRO A 404 9.69 -2.23 4.98
C PRO A 404 10.64 -1.75 3.88
N HIS A 405 10.51 -2.34 2.69
CA HIS A 405 11.27 -2.01 1.49
C HIS A 405 10.33 -1.74 0.33
N CYS A 406 10.75 -0.89 -0.58
CA CYS A 406 10.04 -0.68 -1.84
C CYS A 406 10.08 -1.97 -2.68
N TRP A 407 8.92 -2.48 -3.07
CA TRP A 407 8.80 -3.70 -3.86
C TRP A 407 9.60 -3.65 -5.18
N ARG A 408 9.79 -2.48 -5.77
CA ARG A 408 10.49 -2.28 -7.05
C ARG A 408 11.97 -1.91 -6.91
N HIS A 409 12.28 -0.87 -6.14
CA HIS A 409 13.67 -0.44 -5.94
C HIS A 409 14.43 -1.30 -4.93
N LYS A 410 13.69 -2.10 -4.13
CA LYS A 410 14.24 -2.92 -3.03
C LYS A 410 15.02 -2.08 -1.99
N SER A 411 14.87 -0.77 -2.01
CA SER A 411 15.42 0.16 -1.02
C SER A 411 14.52 0.23 0.22
N PRO A 412 15.09 0.49 1.40
CA PRO A 412 14.32 0.71 2.62
C PRO A 412 13.35 1.88 2.45
N LEU A 413 12.14 1.71 2.98
CA LEU A 413 11.14 2.77 3.01
C LEU A 413 11.29 3.64 4.26
N ILE A 414 10.68 4.81 4.22
CA ILE A 414 10.46 5.66 5.37
C ILE A 414 8.96 5.90 5.53
N PHE A 415 8.51 6.19 6.74
CA PHE A 415 7.23 6.86 6.91
C PHE A 415 7.45 8.36 6.75
N ALA A 416 6.68 8.99 5.86
CA ALA A 416 6.71 10.43 5.68
C ALA A 416 5.28 10.98 5.61
N SER A 417 5.06 12.07 6.32
CA SER A 417 3.80 12.81 6.26
C SER A 417 3.89 13.82 5.13
N THR A 418 3.10 13.58 4.09
CA THR A 418 2.97 14.45 2.91
C THR A 418 1.49 14.64 2.60
N PRO A 419 1.10 15.78 1.99
CA PRO A 419 -0.28 15.96 1.55
C PRO A 419 -0.68 14.89 0.56
N GLN A 420 -1.70 14.09 0.90
CA GLN A 420 -2.18 12.96 0.10
C GLN A 420 -3.70 12.94 0.06
N TRP A 421 -4.25 12.18 -0.89
CA TRP A 421 -5.68 11.90 -1.03
C TRP A 421 -5.98 10.50 -0.54
N PHE A 422 -7.00 10.39 0.33
CA PHE A 422 -7.40 9.15 0.96
C PHE A 422 -8.88 8.86 0.71
N ILE A 423 -9.20 7.59 0.46
CA ILE A 423 -10.56 7.08 0.65
C ILE A 423 -10.67 6.65 2.11
N SER A 424 -11.54 7.34 2.85
CA SER A 424 -11.75 7.04 4.26
C SER A 424 -12.59 5.77 4.43
N MET A 425 -12.07 4.83 5.21
CA MET A 425 -12.80 3.59 5.52
C MET A 425 -13.94 3.82 6.52
N ASN A 426 -13.76 4.78 7.43
CA ASN A 426 -14.69 5.02 8.53
C ASN A 426 -15.78 6.08 8.21
N GLN A 427 -15.65 6.81 7.10
CA GLN A 427 -16.67 7.79 6.70
C GLN A 427 -17.83 7.15 5.93
N SER A 428 -19.02 7.69 6.14
CA SER A 428 -20.24 7.33 5.42
C SER A 428 -20.56 5.82 5.43
N GLY A 429 -20.06 5.06 6.42
CA GLY A 429 -20.38 3.64 6.61
C GLY A 429 -19.74 2.70 5.60
N LEU A 430 -18.65 3.08 4.93
CA LEU A 430 -18.01 2.24 3.91
C LEU A 430 -17.50 0.92 4.50
N LEU A 431 -16.81 0.96 5.65
CA LEU A 431 -16.28 -0.23 6.32
C LEU A 431 -17.41 -1.15 6.79
N ASP A 432 -18.44 -0.59 7.44
CA ASP A 432 -19.58 -1.34 7.93
C ASP A 432 -20.32 -2.03 6.77
N GLY A 433 -20.56 -1.30 5.68
CA GLY A 433 -21.18 -1.85 4.47
C GLY A 433 -20.35 -2.97 3.81
N ALA A 434 -19.03 -2.85 3.79
CA ALA A 434 -18.12 -3.88 3.28
C ALA A 434 -18.15 -5.13 4.18
N LEU A 435 -18.11 -4.97 5.51
CA LEU A 435 -18.21 -6.07 6.48
C LEU A 435 -19.56 -6.81 6.41
N GLU A 436 -20.64 -6.10 6.12
CA GLU A 436 -21.95 -6.70 5.88
C GLU A 436 -21.97 -7.46 4.54
N ALA A 437 -21.46 -6.87 3.47
CA ALA A 437 -21.46 -7.45 2.13
C ALA A 437 -20.71 -8.79 2.06
N ILE A 438 -19.56 -8.92 2.72
CA ILE A 438 -18.79 -10.18 2.72
C ILE A 438 -19.54 -11.37 3.34
N GLN A 439 -20.56 -11.12 4.20
CA GLN A 439 -21.38 -12.17 4.80
C GLN A 439 -22.32 -12.82 3.77
N SER A 440 -22.71 -12.10 2.73
CA SER A 440 -23.58 -12.60 1.66
C SER A 440 -22.85 -13.42 0.60
N VAL A 441 -21.52 -13.40 0.60
CA VAL A 441 -20.68 -14.12 -0.37
C VAL A 441 -20.49 -15.57 0.05
N LYS A 442 -20.63 -16.51 -0.90
CA LYS A 442 -20.24 -17.91 -0.69
C LYS A 442 -18.73 -18.05 -0.85
N TRP A 443 -18.06 -18.31 0.24
CA TRP A 443 -16.60 -18.46 0.27
C TRP A 443 -16.15 -19.89 -0.01
N GLU A 444 -15.27 -20.07 -1.00
CA GLU A 444 -14.58 -21.32 -1.32
C GLU A 444 -13.06 -21.07 -1.44
N PRO A 445 -12.27 -21.53 -0.49
CA PRO A 445 -12.61 -22.26 0.74
C PRO A 445 -13.27 -21.38 1.81
N ARG A 446 -14.02 -21.98 2.73
CA ARG A 446 -14.80 -21.25 3.76
C ARG A 446 -13.95 -20.32 4.65
N TRP A 447 -12.69 -20.66 4.92
CA TRP A 447 -11.80 -19.83 5.71
C TRP A 447 -11.49 -18.46 5.05
N GLY A 448 -11.78 -18.31 3.76
CA GLY A 448 -11.65 -17.05 3.06
C GLY A 448 -12.42 -15.90 3.70
N LEU A 449 -13.61 -16.20 4.29
CA LEU A 449 -14.40 -15.20 5.00
C LEU A 449 -13.65 -14.58 6.18
N GLU A 450 -13.05 -15.39 7.04
CA GLU A 450 -12.33 -14.88 8.22
C GLU A 450 -11.07 -14.10 7.82
N ARG A 451 -10.42 -14.55 6.75
CA ARG A 451 -9.26 -13.83 6.21
C ARG A 451 -9.62 -12.44 5.69
N ILE A 452 -10.67 -12.33 4.86
CA ILE A 452 -11.09 -11.03 4.30
C ILE A 452 -11.64 -10.11 5.39
N ARG A 453 -12.34 -10.67 6.39
CA ARG A 453 -12.81 -9.91 7.56
C ARG A 453 -11.65 -9.28 8.30
N GLY A 454 -10.63 -10.05 8.67
CA GLY A 454 -9.44 -9.50 9.35
C GLY A 454 -8.70 -8.46 8.52
N MET A 455 -8.68 -8.57 7.19
CA MET A 455 -8.08 -7.55 6.32
C MET A 455 -8.91 -6.26 6.26
N LEU A 456 -10.24 -6.33 6.49
CA LEU A 456 -11.11 -5.15 6.48
C LEU A 456 -11.17 -4.46 7.84
N GLU A 457 -11.27 -5.22 8.95
CA GLU A 457 -11.46 -4.68 10.31
C GLU A 457 -10.35 -3.70 10.71
N ASP A 458 -9.10 -4.01 10.36
CA ASP A 458 -7.93 -3.18 10.68
C ASP A 458 -7.44 -2.34 9.49
N ARG A 459 -8.25 -2.24 8.41
CA ARG A 459 -7.81 -1.56 7.21
C ARG A 459 -7.68 -0.05 7.43
N PRO A 460 -6.49 0.54 7.21
CA PRO A 460 -6.32 1.99 7.26
C PRO A 460 -7.05 2.66 6.09
N ASP A 461 -7.24 3.98 6.18
CA ASP A 461 -7.69 4.77 5.03
C ASP A 461 -6.77 4.53 3.83
N TRP A 462 -7.37 4.34 2.65
CA TRP A 462 -6.60 4.03 1.44
C TRP A 462 -6.03 5.29 0.82
N CYS A 463 -4.70 5.43 0.83
CA CYS A 463 -3.99 6.47 0.10
C CYS A 463 -4.05 6.18 -1.40
N ILE A 464 -4.86 6.96 -2.14
CA ILE A 464 -5.08 6.75 -3.59
C ILE A 464 -4.18 7.62 -4.46
N SER A 465 -3.51 8.63 -3.91
CA SER A 465 -2.64 9.53 -4.69
C SER A 465 -1.24 8.95 -4.88
N ARG A 466 -0.73 9.08 -6.09
CA ARG A 466 0.63 8.72 -6.47
C ARG A 466 1.28 9.88 -7.21
N GLN A 467 2.51 10.19 -6.86
CA GLN A 467 3.34 11.20 -7.52
C GLN A 467 4.01 10.56 -8.74
N ARG A 468 3.17 10.17 -9.74
CA ARG A 468 3.55 9.43 -10.95
C ARG A 468 3.16 10.17 -12.21
N ASN A 469 3.66 9.67 -13.33
CA ASN A 469 3.34 10.20 -14.65
C ASN A 469 2.39 9.30 -15.40
N TRP A 470 2.56 7.98 -15.29
CA TRP A 470 1.76 6.99 -15.97
C TRP A 470 0.68 6.43 -15.05
N GLY A 471 -0.51 6.98 -15.15
CA GLY A 471 -1.69 6.62 -14.36
C GLY A 471 -2.86 7.53 -14.69
N VAL A 472 -4.06 7.14 -14.31
CA VAL A 472 -5.25 7.99 -14.45
C VAL A 472 -5.12 9.18 -13.50
N PRO A 473 -5.24 10.43 -13.98
CA PRO A 473 -5.05 11.60 -13.14
C PRO A 473 -6.18 11.74 -12.11
N ILE A 474 -5.84 12.27 -10.94
CA ILE A 474 -6.82 12.73 -9.95
C ILE A 474 -7.37 14.09 -10.41
N THR A 475 -8.49 14.06 -11.13
CA THR A 475 -9.05 15.24 -11.82
C THR A 475 -9.76 16.20 -10.87
N LEU A 476 -9.05 16.68 -9.87
CA LEU A 476 -9.54 17.63 -8.87
C LEU A 476 -8.99 19.05 -9.11
N LEU A 477 -9.83 20.04 -8.87
CA LEU A 477 -9.45 21.45 -8.77
C LEU A 477 -9.49 21.90 -7.31
N ILE A 478 -8.36 22.42 -6.82
CA ILE A 478 -8.18 22.81 -5.42
C ILE A 478 -7.97 24.32 -5.35
N HIS A 479 -8.69 24.98 -4.44
CA HIS A 479 -8.50 26.40 -4.16
C HIS A 479 -7.12 26.64 -3.52
N LYS A 480 -6.33 27.56 -4.12
CA LYS A 480 -4.92 27.81 -3.76
C LYS A 480 -4.70 28.20 -2.29
N LYS A 481 -5.65 28.92 -1.67
CA LYS A 481 -5.52 29.44 -0.30
C LYS A 481 -6.14 28.51 0.74
N THR A 482 -7.32 27.91 0.46
CA THR A 482 -8.05 27.12 1.46
C THR A 482 -7.80 25.63 1.33
N GLY A 483 -7.37 25.16 0.16
CA GLY A 483 -7.20 23.73 -0.12
C GLY A 483 -8.51 22.98 -0.39
N ASP A 484 -9.64 23.70 -0.43
CA ASP A 484 -10.96 23.10 -0.67
C ASP A 484 -11.15 22.76 -2.15
N LEU A 485 -12.02 21.78 -2.40
CA LEU A 485 -12.44 21.42 -3.75
C LEU A 485 -13.31 22.52 -4.36
N HIS A 486 -13.23 22.64 -5.69
CA HIS A 486 -14.09 23.57 -6.41
C HIS A 486 -15.58 23.22 -6.19
N PRO A 487 -16.49 24.19 -5.95
CA PRO A 487 -17.90 23.93 -5.67
C PRO A 487 -18.64 23.12 -6.75
N ARG A 488 -18.22 23.24 -8.01
CA ARG A 488 -18.76 22.49 -9.16
C ARG A 488 -18.02 21.17 -9.42
N GLN A 489 -17.16 20.70 -8.52
CA GLN A 489 -16.32 19.51 -8.76
C GLN A 489 -17.13 18.29 -9.22
N ASN A 490 -18.32 18.08 -8.68
CA ASN A 490 -19.20 16.97 -9.06
C ASN A 490 -19.64 17.00 -10.55
N ILE A 491 -19.76 18.20 -11.14
CA ILE A 491 -20.09 18.36 -12.56
C ILE A 491 -18.81 18.22 -13.38
N LEU A 492 -17.73 18.82 -12.93
CA LEU A 492 -16.44 18.83 -13.61
C LEU A 492 -15.87 17.44 -13.83
N PHE A 493 -16.16 16.46 -12.96
CA PHE A 493 -15.74 15.07 -13.19
C PHE A 493 -16.26 14.50 -14.51
N ASN A 494 -17.51 14.75 -14.88
CA ASN A 494 -18.06 14.29 -16.15
C ASN A 494 -17.46 15.07 -17.33
N GLU A 495 -17.29 16.38 -17.21
CA GLU A 495 -16.70 17.22 -18.25
C GLU A 495 -15.24 16.80 -18.54
N PHE A 496 -14.45 16.50 -17.50
CA PHE A 496 -13.08 16.02 -17.63
C PHE A 496 -13.03 14.57 -18.15
N ALA A 497 -13.95 13.71 -17.69
CA ALA A 497 -14.05 12.34 -18.20
C ALA A 497 -14.36 12.32 -19.70
N ASP A 498 -15.28 13.18 -20.18
CA ASP A 498 -15.63 13.27 -21.59
C ASP A 498 -14.42 13.70 -22.47
N LEU A 499 -13.55 14.57 -21.93
CA LEU A 499 -12.28 14.93 -22.61
C LEU A 499 -11.31 13.74 -22.65
N ILE A 500 -11.17 13.04 -21.53
CA ILE A 500 -10.28 11.87 -21.45
C ILE A 500 -10.81 10.75 -22.35
N GLU A 501 -12.11 10.54 -22.43
CA GLU A 501 -12.73 9.56 -23.32
C GLU A 501 -12.36 9.81 -24.79
N LYS A 502 -12.26 11.08 -25.18
CA LYS A 502 -11.93 11.49 -26.54
C LYS A 502 -10.43 11.41 -26.84
N ASP A 503 -9.58 11.92 -25.92
CA ASP A 503 -8.17 12.22 -26.20
C ASP A 503 -7.20 11.44 -25.27
N GLY A 504 -7.71 10.55 -24.39
CA GLY A 504 -6.95 9.80 -23.38
C GLY A 504 -6.49 10.68 -22.21
N ILE A 505 -5.80 10.08 -21.22
CA ILE A 505 -5.31 10.80 -20.01
C ILE A 505 -4.39 11.98 -20.33
N GLY A 506 -3.74 12.00 -21.47
CA GLY A 506 -2.92 13.13 -21.93
C GLY A 506 -3.72 14.43 -22.13
N ALA A 507 -5.04 14.36 -22.21
CA ALA A 507 -5.93 15.53 -22.24
C ALA A 507 -5.80 16.34 -20.95
N TRP A 508 -5.68 15.70 -19.78
CA TRP A 508 -5.52 16.36 -18.49
C TRP A 508 -4.27 17.24 -18.41
N GLU A 509 -3.17 16.81 -19.03
CA GLU A 509 -1.94 17.60 -19.09
C GLU A 509 -2.12 18.91 -19.89
N LYS A 510 -2.94 18.86 -20.94
CA LYS A 510 -3.16 19.96 -21.88
C LYS A 510 -4.28 20.91 -21.46
N ILE A 511 -5.11 20.51 -20.48
CA ILE A 511 -6.33 21.26 -20.14
C ILE A 511 -6.00 22.65 -19.61
N ASP A 512 -6.69 23.65 -20.14
CA ASP A 512 -6.78 24.99 -19.55
C ASP A 512 -8.09 25.07 -18.75
N ILE A 513 -7.97 25.12 -17.43
CA ILE A 513 -9.12 25.14 -16.51
C ILE A 513 -10.01 26.37 -16.67
N SER A 514 -9.50 27.46 -17.27
CA SER A 514 -10.29 28.66 -17.55
C SER A 514 -11.44 28.42 -18.55
N ASN A 515 -11.38 27.31 -19.31
CA ASN A 515 -12.48 26.91 -20.19
C ASN A 515 -13.65 26.24 -19.44
N PHE A 516 -13.49 25.93 -18.17
CA PHE A 516 -14.45 25.16 -17.35
C PHE A 516 -14.97 25.92 -16.14
N ILE A 517 -14.19 26.87 -15.62
CA ILE A 517 -14.50 27.66 -14.43
C ILE A 517 -14.11 29.12 -14.66
N ASP A 518 -14.95 30.04 -14.14
CA ASP A 518 -14.72 31.48 -14.31
C ASP A 518 -13.63 32.03 -13.36
N ASP A 519 -13.41 31.37 -12.24
CA ASP A 519 -12.47 31.71 -11.16
C ASP A 519 -11.16 30.90 -11.20
N ALA A 520 -10.72 30.54 -12.39
CA ALA A 520 -9.55 29.68 -12.63
C ALA A 520 -8.25 30.18 -11.97
N GLU A 521 -8.13 31.50 -11.77
CA GLU A 521 -6.96 32.11 -11.11
C GLU A 521 -6.80 31.67 -9.65
N ASP A 522 -7.91 31.31 -8.97
CA ASP A 522 -7.91 30.90 -7.58
C ASP A 522 -7.69 29.38 -7.39
N TYR A 523 -7.71 28.61 -8.46
CA TYR A 523 -7.63 27.14 -8.41
C TYR A 523 -6.37 26.60 -9.08
N VAL A 524 -5.97 25.39 -8.66
CA VAL A 524 -4.92 24.60 -9.31
C VAL A 524 -5.41 23.17 -9.56
N LYS A 525 -4.89 22.54 -10.61
CA LYS A 525 -5.08 21.11 -10.87
C LYS A 525 -4.26 20.29 -9.87
N VAL A 526 -4.78 19.13 -9.49
CA VAL A 526 -3.98 18.10 -8.82
C VAL A 526 -3.11 17.40 -9.86
N ASP A 527 -1.80 17.29 -9.57
CA ASP A 527 -0.82 16.66 -10.46
C ASP A 527 -0.65 15.16 -10.20
N ASP A 528 -1.24 14.64 -9.10
CA ASP A 528 -1.14 13.24 -8.72
C ASP A 528 -1.98 12.35 -9.65
N THR A 529 -1.54 11.10 -9.80
CA THR A 529 -2.31 10.04 -10.45
C THR A 529 -2.94 9.12 -9.40
N LEU A 530 -3.95 8.37 -9.80
CA LEU A 530 -4.55 7.32 -8.98
C LEU A 530 -3.60 6.14 -8.81
N ASP A 531 -3.73 5.47 -7.66
CA ASP A 531 -3.17 4.16 -7.43
C ASP A 531 -3.69 3.16 -8.46
N VAL A 532 -2.82 2.33 -9.03
CA VAL A 532 -3.21 1.32 -10.03
C VAL A 532 -4.24 0.31 -9.52
N TRP A 533 -4.28 0.06 -8.21
CA TRP A 533 -5.33 -0.76 -7.61
C TRP A 533 -6.73 -0.15 -7.72
N PHE A 534 -6.81 1.15 -7.99
CA PHE A 534 -8.08 1.80 -8.29
C PHE A 534 -8.61 1.38 -9.68
N ASP A 535 -7.73 1.15 -10.66
CA ASP A 535 -8.09 0.62 -11.98
C ASP A 535 -8.77 -0.73 -11.81
N SER A 536 -8.10 -1.69 -11.13
CA SER A 536 -8.66 -3.01 -10.83
C SER A 536 -9.94 -2.95 -10.00
N GLY A 537 -9.98 -2.08 -8.99
CA GLY A 537 -11.13 -1.92 -8.09
C GLY A 537 -12.38 -1.35 -8.78
N SER A 538 -12.21 -0.61 -9.87
CA SER A 538 -13.32 -0.01 -10.62
C SER A 538 -13.86 -0.87 -11.76
N THR A 539 -13.29 -2.07 -12.01
CA THR A 539 -13.68 -2.93 -13.13
C THR A 539 -15.16 -3.37 -13.11
N HIS A 540 -15.77 -3.50 -11.93
CA HIS A 540 -17.21 -3.77 -11.82
C HIS A 540 -18.05 -2.67 -12.49
N PHE A 541 -17.66 -1.40 -12.32
CA PHE A 541 -18.31 -0.25 -12.93
C PHE A 541 -17.91 -0.08 -14.41
N CYS A 542 -16.61 -0.18 -14.70
CA CYS A 542 -16.07 0.06 -16.04
C CYS A 542 -16.41 -1.05 -17.03
N VAL A 543 -16.65 -2.29 -16.56
CA VAL A 543 -16.89 -3.47 -17.41
C VAL A 543 -18.29 -4.06 -17.19
N LEU A 544 -18.61 -4.51 -15.96
CA LEU A 544 -19.86 -5.25 -15.71
C LEU A 544 -21.09 -4.39 -15.92
N ASP A 545 -21.14 -3.18 -15.35
CA ASP A 545 -22.28 -2.26 -15.51
C ASP A 545 -22.54 -1.92 -16.98
N LYS A 546 -21.49 -1.82 -17.79
CA LYS A 546 -21.59 -1.51 -19.23
C LYS A 546 -22.06 -2.69 -20.07
N LEU A 547 -21.53 -3.87 -19.81
CA LEU A 547 -21.84 -5.04 -20.63
C LEU A 547 -23.18 -5.68 -20.26
N TYR A 548 -23.56 -5.64 -18.98
CA TYR A 548 -24.69 -6.40 -18.45
C TYR A 548 -25.74 -5.54 -17.75
N GLY A 549 -25.50 -4.24 -17.62
CA GLY A 549 -26.40 -3.31 -16.93
C GLY A 549 -26.06 -3.13 -15.45
N LYS A 550 -26.59 -2.04 -14.89
CA LYS A 550 -26.35 -1.68 -13.49
C LYS A 550 -26.93 -2.73 -12.56
N ASP A 551 -26.27 -2.92 -11.44
CA ASP A 551 -26.66 -3.84 -10.35
C ASP A 551 -26.41 -5.33 -10.63
N LEU A 552 -25.73 -5.69 -11.72
CA LEU A 552 -25.33 -7.06 -11.94
C LEU A 552 -24.07 -7.37 -11.11
N ILE A 553 -24.18 -8.39 -10.26
CA ILE A 553 -23.05 -8.93 -9.50
C ILE A 553 -22.52 -10.15 -10.27
N ALA A 554 -21.21 -10.26 -10.42
CA ALA A 554 -20.58 -11.44 -11.00
C ALA A 554 -20.87 -12.68 -10.14
N ASP A 555 -21.15 -13.82 -10.79
CA ASP A 555 -21.35 -15.10 -10.10
C ASP A 555 -20.06 -15.61 -9.44
N LEU A 556 -18.91 -15.30 -10.06
CA LEU A 556 -17.59 -15.65 -9.54
C LEU A 556 -16.56 -14.55 -9.86
N TYR A 557 -15.78 -14.20 -8.87
CA TYR A 557 -14.56 -13.41 -9.02
C TYR A 557 -13.37 -14.22 -8.52
N LEU A 558 -12.39 -14.47 -9.40
CA LEU A 558 -11.14 -15.11 -9.05
C LEU A 558 -10.02 -14.07 -9.08
N CYS A 559 -9.55 -13.69 -7.89
CA CYS A 559 -8.56 -12.64 -7.73
C CYS A 559 -7.18 -13.10 -8.24
N LEU A 560 -6.50 -12.21 -8.96
CA LEU A 560 -5.16 -12.45 -9.46
C LEU A 560 -4.11 -12.44 -8.34
N LEU A 561 -4.29 -11.58 -7.34
CA LEU A 561 -3.35 -11.36 -6.23
C LEU A 561 -2.94 -12.65 -5.50
N TYR A 562 -3.85 -13.62 -5.42
CA TYR A 562 -3.58 -14.89 -4.73
C TYR A 562 -3.10 -16.01 -5.64
N THR A 563 -3.07 -15.81 -6.94
CA THR A 563 -2.77 -16.87 -7.92
C THR A 563 -1.64 -16.52 -8.86
N SER A 564 -1.45 -15.27 -9.23
CA SER A 564 -0.48 -14.89 -10.25
C SER A 564 0.56 -13.86 -9.83
N ASP A 565 0.18 -12.85 -9.05
CA ASP A 565 1.14 -11.83 -8.55
C ASP A 565 1.99 -12.34 -7.39
N ALA A 566 1.66 -13.52 -6.84
CA ALA A 566 2.46 -14.18 -5.81
C ALA A 566 3.92 -14.42 -6.23
N ALA A 567 4.23 -14.45 -7.50
CA ALA A 567 5.61 -14.61 -7.98
C ALA A 567 6.35 -13.27 -8.13
N ASP A 568 5.62 -12.18 -8.36
CA ASP A 568 6.17 -10.81 -8.40
C ASP A 568 6.03 -10.10 -7.05
N ASP A 569 5.03 -10.49 -6.25
CA ASP A 569 4.78 -10.06 -4.89
C ASP A 569 5.17 -11.17 -3.90
N MET A 570 6.43 -11.20 -3.53
CA MET A 570 6.95 -12.10 -2.49
C MET A 570 6.15 -12.04 -1.18
N GLN A 571 5.50 -10.91 -0.89
CA GLN A 571 4.65 -10.74 0.29
C GLN A 571 3.42 -11.65 0.31
N CYS A 572 2.75 -11.86 -0.83
CA CYS A 572 1.61 -12.77 -0.87
C CYS A 572 2.02 -14.22 -0.68
N VAL A 573 3.22 -14.60 -1.14
CA VAL A 573 3.79 -15.94 -0.93
C VAL A 573 4.24 -16.11 0.50
N ASP A 574 4.92 -15.13 1.09
CA ASP A 574 5.42 -15.19 2.47
C ASP A 574 4.28 -15.21 3.51
N LEU A 575 3.24 -14.42 3.32
CA LEU A 575 2.05 -14.46 4.18
C LEU A 575 1.27 -15.78 4.05
N GLY A 576 1.29 -16.42 2.87
CA GLY A 576 0.73 -17.75 2.64
C GLY A 576 1.62 -18.88 3.16
N GLY A 577 2.94 -18.77 3.02
CA GLY A 577 3.92 -19.80 3.38
C GLY A 577 4.22 -19.90 4.87
N ARG A 578 4.14 -18.82 5.62
CA ARG A 578 4.39 -18.80 7.08
C ARG A 578 3.20 -19.22 7.95
N ARG A 579 2.03 -19.49 7.35
CA ARG A 579 0.81 -19.84 8.09
C ARG A 579 0.22 -21.21 7.73
N ILE A 580 1.02 -22.06 7.11
CA ILE A 580 0.66 -23.49 6.96
C ILE A 580 1.42 -24.30 7.97
#